data_eb52b0f088b876772831e5757abc64fb
#
_entry.id   eb52b0f088b876772831e5757abc64fb
#
_cell.length_a   1.000
_cell.length_b   1.000
_cell.length_c   1.000
_cell.angle_alpha   90.00
_cell.angle_beta   90.00
_cell.angle_gamma   90.00
#
_symmetry.space_group_name_H-M   'P 1'
#
loop_
_entity.id
_entity.type
_entity.pdbx_description
1 polymer ?
#
loop_
_entity_poly.entity_id
_entity_poly.type
_entity_poly.pdbx_seq_one_letter_code
_entity_poly.pdbx_strand_id
1 'polypeptide(L)'
;MIIIVPGPDFFVVMKNSITSGKGNGAMAALGITSGHVVYSLLAVFGIIFILTNMYYVFVTIKILGAIYLIYLGIRSIISARQSMNFSTSQMKAQRITYLSSYRQGFFSTILNPKALLYYISILPQFISTGEAVTSQIAILTAIVTTVILLWFIFCVYIFQYIKLLFTNRKIKAIFDYTVGAILIGLSLNLLLSKSS
;
A
#
# COMPACT_ATOMS: atom_id res chain seq x y z
N MET A 1 -2.33 -12.53 9.46
CA MET A 1 -3.65 -11.91 9.26
C MET A 1 -3.64 -10.39 9.05
N ILE A 2 -2.70 -9.61 9.56
CA ILE A 2 -2.65 -8.14 9.36
C ILE A 2 -2.50 -7.72 7.88
N ILE A 3 -1.85 -8.54 7.05
CA ILE A 3 -1.62 -8.30 5.62
C ILE A 3 -2.94 -8.30 4.81
N ILE A 4 -3.90 -9.13 5.21
CA ILE A 4 -5.19 -9.31 4.50
C ILE A 4 -6.18 -8.17 4.82
N VAL A 5 -6.00 -7.50 5.97
CA VAL A 5 -6.88 -6.40 6.36
C VAL A 5 -6.72 -5.22 5.37
N PRO A 6 -7.81 -4.75 4.76
CA PRO A 6 -7.77 -3.62 3.84
C PRO A 6 -7.05 -2.42 4.46
N GLY A 7 -6.06 -1.92 3.77
CA GLY A 7 -5.25 -0.77 4.16
C GLY A 7 -4.79 0.00 2.92
N PRO A 8 -3.91 0.99 3.07
CA PRO A 8 -3.45 1.82 1.95
C PRO A 8 -2.97 1.00 0.74
N ASP A 9 -2.18 -0.03 0.99
CA ASP A 9 -1.60 -0.90 -0.05
C ASP A 9 -2.69 -1.62 -0.85
N PHE A 10 -3.72 -2.14 -0.17
CA PHE A 10 -4.85 -2.79 -0.82
C PHE A 10 -5.59 -1.83 -1.77
N PHE A 11 -5.87 -0.60 -1.31
CA PHE A 11 -6.55 0.41 -2.14
C PHE A 11 -5.68 0.89 -3.30
N VAL A 12 -4.36 0.95 -3.15
CA VAL A 12 -3.43 1.28 -4.24
C VAL A 12 -3.45 0.19 -5.31
N VAL A 13 -3.37 -1.10 -4.95
CA VAL A 13 -3.44 -2.21 -5.92
C VAL A 13 -4.82 -2.23 -6.59
N MET A 14 -5.89 -2.13 -5.81
CA MET A 14 -7.26 -2.13 -6.32
C MET A 14 -7.46 -1.02 -7.35
N LYS A 15 -7.10 0.22 -7.01
CA LYS A 15 -7.21 1.38 -7.90
C LYS A 15 -6.43 1.17 -9.18
N ASN A 16 -5.14 0.81 -9.09
CA ASN A 16 -4.29 0.61 -10.28
C ASN A 16 -4.82 -0.54 -11.16
N SER A 17 -5.32 -1.63 -10.57
CA SER A 17 -5.89 -2.76 -11.30
C SER A 17 -7.17 -2.38 -12.05
N ILE A 18 -8.09 -1.69 -11.39
CA ILE A 18 -9.40 -1.36 -11.94
C ILE A 18 -9.27 -0.23 -12.99
N THR A 19 -8.57 0.86 -12.66
CA THR A 19 -8.55 2.06 -13.52
C THR A 19 -7.53 1.96 -14.65
N SER A 20 -6.39 1.30 -14.43
CA SER A 20 -5.26 1.29 -15.38
C SER A 20 -4.94 -0.11 -15.93
N GLY A 21 -5.60 -1.14 -15.39
CA GLY A 21 -5.52 -2.51 -15.88
C GLY A 21 -4.57 -3.40 -15.11
N LYS A 22 -4.59 -4.70 -15.45
CA LYS A 22 -3.86 -5.77 -14.76
C LYS A 22 -2.37 -5.50 -14.62
N GLY A 23 -1.71 -4.99 -15.67
CA GLY A 23 -0.28 -4.69 -15.64
C GLY A 23 0.08 -3.63 -14.60
N ASN A 24 -0.72 -2.56 -14.50
CA ASN A 24 -0.53 -1.51 -13.51
C ASN A 24 -0.81 -2.03 -12.08
N GLY A 25 -1.82 -2.88 -11.91
CA GLY A 25 -2.07 -3.55 -10.63
C GLY A 25 -0.90 -4.43 -10.20
N ALA A 26 -0.35 -5.24 -11.13
CA ALA A 26 0.80 -6.08 -10.86
C ALA A 26 2.06 -5.24 -10.52
N MET A 27 2.28 -4.12 -11.22
CA MET A 27 3.39 -3.21 -10.90
C MET A 27 3.23 -2.55 -9.53
N ALA A 28 2.01 -2.20 -9.14
CA ALA A 28 1.73 -1.72 -7.78
C ALA A 28 2.02 -2.81 -6.74
N ALA A 29 1.59 -4.06 -6.99
CA ALA A 29 1.88 -5.20 -6.12
C ALA A 29 3.39 -5.46 -5.98
N LEU A 30 4.15 -5.38 -7.08
CA LEU A 30 5.62 -5.47 -7.06
C LEU A 30 6.25 -4.31 -6.26
N GLY A 31 5.73 -3.10 -6.39
CA GLY A 31 6.18 -1.96 -5.59
C GLY A 31 5.98 -2.19 -4.10
N ILE A 32 4.80 -2.66 -3.70
CA ILE A 32 4.48 -3.03 -2.31
C ILE A 32 5.44 -4.11 -1.81
N THR A 33 5.63 -5.17 -2.59
CA THR A 33 6.55 -6.26 -2.25
C THR A 33 7.97 -5.77 -2.06
N SER A 34 8.45 -4.88 -2.94
CA SER A 34 9.77 -4.25 -2.79
C SER A 34 9.89 -3.42 -1.51
N GLY A 35 8.83 -2.70 -1.11
CA GLY A 35 8.79 -2.02 0.18
C GLY A 35 8.92 -2.98 1.36
N HIS A 36 8.23 -4.12 1.31
CA HIS A 36 8.38 -5.17 2.32
C HIS A 36 9.76 -5.82 2.31
N VAL A 37 10.40 -5.99 1.14
CA VAL A 37 11.79 -6.44 1.06
C VAL A 37 12.72 -5.47 1.78
N VAL A 38 12.55 -4.17 1.60
CA VAL A 38 13.34 -3.17 2.34
C VAL A 38 13.18 -3.34 3.85
N TYR A 39 11.94 -3.44 4.34
CA TYR A 39 11.70 -3.69 5.77
C TYR A 39 12.29 -5.02 6.25
N SER A 40 12.23 -6.07 5.42
CA SER A 40 12.83 -7.37 5.71
C SER A 40 14.34 -7.28 5.86
N LEU A 41 15.01 -6.58 4.97
CA LEU A 41 16.45 -6.33 5.05
C LEU A 41 16.81 -5.53 6.30
N LEU A 42 16.07 -4.47 6.59
CA LEU A 42 16.26 -3.68 7.81
C LEU A 42 16.07 -4.53 9.07
N ALA A 43 15.12 -5.46 9.06
CA ALA A 43 14.91 -6.39 10.16
C ALA A 43 16.08 -7.36 10.33
N VAL A 44 16.55 -7.98 9.24
CA VAL A 44 17.67 -8.93 9.23
C VAL A 44 18.97 -8.28 9.77
N PHE A 45 19.22 -7.03 9.41
CA PHE A 45 20.38 -6.29 9.88
C PHE A 45 20.22 -5.67 11.28
N GLY A 46 19.11 -5.94 11.97
CA GLY A 46 18.85 -5.39 13.30
C GLY A 46 18.58 -3.88 13.34
N ILE A 47 18.60 -3.20 12.19
CA ILE A 47 18.42 -1.75 12.07
C ILE A 47 17.02 -1.35 12.54
N ILE A 48 16.04 -2.20 12.33
CA ILE A 48 14.66 -1.97 12.79
C ILE A 48 14.61 -1.77 14.31
N PHE A 49 15.38 -2.55 15.09
CA PHE A 49 15.44 -2.38 16.54
C PHE A 49 15.98 -1.01 16.97
N ILE A 50 16.95 -0.46 16.21
CA ILE A 50 17.47 0.88 16.44
C ILE A 50 16.41 1.94 16.10
N LEU A 51 15.72 1.78 14.96
CA LEU A 51 14.68 2.71 14.51
C LEU A 51 13.48 2.77 15.47
N THR A 52 13.16 1.68 16.16
CA THR A 52 12.02 1.62 17.08
C THR A 52 12.24 2.37 18.39
N ASN A 53 13.48 2.44 18.83
CA ASN A 53 13.83 3.22 20.02
C ASN A 53 13.94 4.72 19.71
N MET A 54 13.79 5.14 18.47
CA MET A 54 13.82 6.54 18.03
C MET A 54 12.39 7.04 17.79
N TYR A 55 11.73 7.55 18.83
CA TYR A 55 10.40 8.17 18.75
C TYR A 55 10.24 9.12 17.53
N TYR A 56 11.23 9.95 17.28
CA TYR A 56 11.22 10.91 16.18
C TYR A 56 11.17 10.25 14.80
N VAL A 57 11.81 9.10 14.61
CA VAL A 57 11.78 8.35 13.33
C VAL A 57 10.37 7.81 13.08
N PHE A 58 9.76 7.23 14.10
CA PHE A 58 8.37 6.75 13.98
C PHE A 58 7.40 7.89 13.66
N VAL A 59 7.49 9.01 14.37
CA VAL A 59 6.65 10.19 14.13
C VAL A 59 6.86 10.74 12.73
N THR A 60 8.11 10.80 12.23
CA THR A 60 8.41 11.26 10.87
C THR A 60 7.77 10.36 9.82
N ILE A 61 7.92 9.03 9.93
CA ILE A 61 7.30 8.08 9.01
C ILE A 61 5.77 8.21 9.05
N LYS A 62 5.18 8.36 10.24
CA LYS A 62 3.75 8.56 10.45
C LYS A 62 3.25 9.82 9.72
N ILE A 63 3.92 10.95 9.88
CA ILE A 63 3.54 12.22 9.24
C ILE A 63 3.71 12.14 7.71
N LEU A 64 4.84 11.64 7.22
CA LEU A 64 5.07 11.48 5.78
C LEU A 64 4.06 10.51 5.15
N GLY A 65 3.73 9.43 5.85
CA GLY A 65 2.69 8.48 5.43
C GLY A 65 1.32 9.13 5.33
N ALA A 66 0.94 9.92 6.33
CA ALA A 66 -0.32 10.65 6.31
C ALA A 66 -0.41 11.65 5.14
N ILE A 67 0.65 12.44 4.93
CA ILE A 67 0.72 13.38 3.80
C ILE A 67 0.60 12.63 2.48
N TYR A 68 1.28 11.49 2.33
CA TYR A 68 1.23 10.68 1.11
C TYR A 68 -0.17 10.10 0.86
N LEU A 69 -0.86 9.62 1.90
CA LEU A 69 -2.24 9.12 1.79
C LEU A 69 -3.22 10.23 1.42
N ILE A 70 -3.07 11.43 1.99
CA ILE A 70 -3.86 12.62 1.60
C ILE A 70 -3.63 12.92 0.13
N TYR A 71 -2.38 12.96 -0.33
CA TYR A 71 -2.04 13.19 -1.73
C TYR A 71 -2.72 12.18 -2.67
N LEU A 72 -2.65 10.87 -2.37
CA LEU A 72 -3.31 9.84 -3.16
C LEU A 72 -4.83 9.97 -3.12
N GLY A 73 -5.39 10.31 -1.96
CA GLY A 73 -6.82 10.53 -1.77
C GLY A 73 -7.34 11.70 -2.60
N ILE A 74 -6.66 12.84 -2.55
CA ILE A 74 -6.99 14.03 -3.34
C ILE A 74 -6.90 13.71 -4.84
N ARG A 75 -5.85 13.04 -5.30
CA ARG A 75 -5.73 12.61 -6.70
C ARG A 75 -6.88 11.70 -7.14
N SER A 76 -7.36 10.84 -6.25
CA SER A 76 -8.50 9.97 -6.53
C SER A 76 -9.79 10.80 -6.72
N ILE A 77 -10.04 11.76 -5.84
CA ILE A 77 -11.21 12.64 -5.91
C ILE A 77 -11.17 13.52 -7.18
N ILE A 78 -10.02 14.05 -7.54
CA ILE A 78 -9.85 14.81 -8.79
C ILE A 78 -10.16 13.93 -10.01
N SER A 79 -9.69 12.68 -10.04
CA SER A 79 -10.02 11.72 -11.09
C SER A 79 -11.52 11.45 -11.20
N ALA A 80 -12.21 11.34 -10.06
CA ALA A 80 -13.67 11.18 -10.01
C ALA A 80 -14.40 12.36 -10.68
N ARG A 81 -14.04 13.60 -10.33
CA ARG A 81 -14.61 14.82 -10.91
C ARG A 81 -14.38 14.88 -12.43
N GLN A 82 -13.18 14.56 -12.89
CA GLN A 82 -12.87 14.52 -14.33
C GLN A 82 -13.72 13.46 -15.05
N SER A 83 -13.91 12.28 -14.45
CA SER A 83 -14.76 11.23 -15.03
C SER A 83 -16.22 11.64 -15.20
N MET A 84 -16.71 12.57 -14.40
CA MET A 84 -18.09 13.10 -14.47
C MET A 84 -18.24 14.24 -15.48
N ASN A 85 -17.23 15.10 -15.61
CA ASN A 85 -17.34 16.38 -16.34
C ASN A 85 -16.98 16.31 -17.83
N PHE A 86 -16.29 15.24 -18.30
CA PHE A 86 -15.86 15.17 -19.71
C PHE A 86 -16.84 14.40 -20.60
N SER A 87 -17.27 15.05 -21.70
CA SER A 87 -17.99 14.42 -22.80
C SER A 87 -17.13 13.36 -23.51
N THR A 88 -17.78 12.42 -24.18
CA THR A 88 -17.26 11.15 -24.70
C THR A 88 -16.04 11.23 -25.62
N SER A 89 -15.74 12.39 -26.18
CA SER A 89 -14.74 12.54 -27.25
C SER A 89 -13.31 12.85 -26.80
N GLN A 90 -13.05 13.10 -25.51
CA GLN A 90 -11.72 13.51 -25.03
C GLN A 90 -11.13 12.66 -23.89
N MET A 91 -11.71 11.53 -23.56
CA MET A 91 -11.08 10.61 -22.62
C MET A 91 -9.92 9.83 -23.27
N LYS A 92 -8.81 10.51 -23.55
CA LYS A 92 -7.51 9.85 -23.42
C LYS A 92 -7.39 9.50 -21.93
N ALA A 93 -7.71 8.25 -21.59
CA ALA A 93 -7.40 7.72 -20.28
C ALA A 93 -5.94 8.11 -20.00
N GLN A 94 -5.72 8.93 -18.99
CA GLN A 94 -4.35 9.28 -18.59
C GLN A 94 -3.68 7.94 -18.22
N ARG A 95 -2.95 7.35 -19.19
CA ARG A 95 -2.29 6.06 -19.00
C ARG A 95 -1.25 6.26 -17.91
N ILE A 96 -1.61 5.85 -16.70
CA ILE A 96 -0.64 5.77 -15.62
C ILE A 96 0.45 4.80 -16.08
N THR A 97 1.69 5.26 -16.08
CA THR A 97 2.82 4.42 -16.48
C THR A 97 3.04 3.30 -15.45
N TYR A 98 3.59 2.19 -15.88
CA TYR A 98 3.96 1.08 -15.00
C TYR A 98 4.87 1.53 -13.85
N LEU A 99 5.84 2.39 -14.14
CA LEU A 99 6.72 2.97 -13.14
C LEU A 99 5.96 3.81 -12.09
N SER A 100 4.95 4.57 -12.53
CA SER A 100 4.11 5.33 -11.60
C SER A 100 3.33 4.40 -10.66
N SER A 101 2.78 3.30 -11.18
CA SER A 101 2.06 2.30 -10.38
C SER A 101 2.99 1.61 -9.38
N TYR A 102 4.20 1.23 -9.82
CA TYR A 102 5.23 0.67 -8.94
C TYR A 102 5.59 1.65 -7.81
N ARG A 103 5.88 2.91 -8.13
CA ARG A 103 6.19 3.94 -7.13
C ARG A 103 5.05 4.15 -6.14
N GLN A 104 3.79 4.13 -6.60
CA GLN A 104 2.63 4.23 -5.72
C GLN A 104 2.59 3.09 -4.71
N GLY A 105 2.81 1.84 -5.16
CA GLY A 105 2.88 0.69 -4.28
C GLY A 105 4.06 0.78 -3.30
N PHE A 106 5.26 1.09 -3.80
CA PHE A 106 6.46 1.19 -2.99
C PHE A 106 6.34 2.23 -1.88
N PHE A 107 5.97 3.46 -2.23
CA PHE A 107 5.81 4.52 -1.23
C PHE A 107 4.61 4.31 -0.31
N SER A 108 3.54 3.67 -0.81
CA SER A 108 2.43 3.26 0.05
C SER A 108 2.91 2.37 1.20
N THR A 109 3.80 1.42 0.92
CA THR A 109 4.33 0.50 1.93
C THR A 109 5.40 1.16 2.82
N ILE A 110 6.39 1.83 2.22
CA ILE A 110 7.50 2.45 2.98
C ILE A 110 7.00 3.53 3.94
N LEU A 111 5.96 4.26 3.54
CA LEU A 111 5.35 5.30 4.38
C LEU A 111 4.13 4.77 5.17
N ASN A 112 3.93 3.45 5.18
CA ASN A 112 2.83 2.82 5.89
C ASN A 112 3.26 2.43 7.31
N PRO A 113 2.83 3.15 8.35
CA PRO A 113 3.20 2.81 9.71
C PRO A 113 2.65 1.44 10.14
N LYS A 114 1.58 0.94 9.50
CA LYS A 114 1.08 -0.41 9.74
C LYS A 114 2.10 -1.46 9.31
N ALA A 115 2.77 -1.26 8.16
CA ALA A 115 3.83 -2.15 7.70
C ALA A 115 5.03 -2.09 8.65
N LEU A 116 5.45 -0.89 9.04
CA LEU A 116 6.53 -0.71 10.02
C LEU A 116 6.20 -1.40 11.35
N LEU A 117 5.01 -1.16 11.92
CA LEU A 117 4.56 -1.78 13.18
C LEU A 117 4.53 -3.30 13.11
N TYR A 118 4.21 -3.89 11.94
CA TYR A 118 4.29 -5.33 11.74
C TYR A 118 5.71 -5.86 12.00
N TYR A 119 6.71 -5.25 11.36
CA TYR A 119 8.10 -5.68 11.51
C TYR A 119 8.67 -5.45 12.91
N ILE A 120 8.15 -4.46 13.62
CA ILE A 120 8.59 -4.11 14.97
C ILE A 120 7.93 -4.97 16.05
N SER A 121 6.60 -5.11 15.97
CA SER A 121 5.82 -5.65 17.08
C SER A 121 5.44 -7.12 16.89
N ILE A 122 5.25 -7.55 15.65
CA ILE A 122 4.75 -8.91 15.38
C ILE A 122 5.88 -9.84 15.02
N LEU A 123 6.80 -9.41 14.16
CA LEU A 123 7.91 -10.25 13.71
C LEU A 123 8.73 -10.83 14.88
N PRO A 124 9.10 -10.03 15.91
CA PRO A 124 9.89 -10.55 17.05
C PRO A 124 9.20 -11.66 17.84
N GLN A 125 7.86 -11.71 17.84
CA GLN A 125 7.10 -12.72 18.59
C GLN A 125 7.28 -14.15 18.05
N PHE A 126 7.77 -14.28 16.82
CA PHE A 126 8.02 -15.56 16.17
C PHE A 126 9.50 -15.97 16.14
N ILE A 127 10.35 -15.22 16.85
CA ILE A 127 11.78 -15.44 16.91
C ILE A 127 12.13 -16.01 18.28
N SER A 128 12.73 -17.19 18.29
CA SER A 128 13.26 -17.78 19.53
C SER A 128 14.59 -17.12 19.89
N THR A 129 14.75 -16.76 21.16
CA THR A 129 16.02 -16.24 21.69
C THR A 129 17.04 -17.39 21.75
N GLY A 130 18.15 -17.27 21.01
CA GLY A 130 19.18 -18.31 20.94
C GLY A 130 20.07 -18.14 19.73
N GLU A 131 20.74 -19.22 19.32
CA GLU A 131 21.55 -19.25 18.12
C GLU A 131 20.69 -19.10 16.85
N ALA A 132 21.26 -18.51 15.79
CA ALA A 132 20.64 -18.35 14.47
C ALA A 132 19.45 -17.40 14.38
N VAL A 133 19.33 -16.39 15.25
CA VAL A 133 18.27 -15.35 15.20
C VAL A 133 18.18 -14.70 13.81
N THR A 134 19.33 -14.34 13.22
CA THR A 134 19.39 -13.73 11.88
C THR A 134 18.78 -14.63 10.81
N SER A 135 19.05 -15.94 10.85
CA SER A 135 18.48 -16.91 9.92
C SER A 135 16.98 -17.07 10.10
N GLN A 136 16.48 -17.06 11.35
CA GLN A 136 15.04 -17.10 11.64
C GLN A 136 14.33 -15.87 11.05
N ILE A 137 14.89 -14.67 11.25
CA ILE A 137 14.36 -13.42 10.69
C ILE A 137 14.37 -13.50 9.15
N ALA A 138 15.45 -13.95 8.53
CA ALA A 138 15.57 -14.04 7.08
C ALA A 138 14.53 -14.99 6.48
N ILE A 139 14.36 -16.18 7.05
CA ILE A 139 13.36 -17.16 6.60
C ILE A 139 11.94 -16.61 6.78
N LEU A 140 11.64 -16.08 7.96
CA LEU A 140 10.30 -15.57 8.27
C LEU A 140 9.91 -14.39 7.37
N THR A 141 10.83 -13.45 7.16
CA THR A 141 10.59 -12.30 6.29
C THR A 141 10.48 -12.71 4.81
N ALA A 142 11.23 -13.72 4.35
CA ALA A 142 11.11 -14.28 3.00
C ALA A 142 9.72 -14.92 2.80
N ILE A 143 9.25 -15.71 3.76
CA ILE A 143 7.91 -16.31 3.72
C ILE A 143 6.85 -15.21 3.67
N VAL A 144 6.91 -14.24 4.57
CA VAL A 144 5.94 -13.14 4.64
C VAL A 144 5.91 -12.33 3.34
N THR A 145 7.07 -11.98 2.79
CA THR A 145 7.18 -11.23 1.54
C THR A 145 6.59 -12.02 0.36
N THR A 146 6.82 -13.33 0.32
CA THR A 146 6.23 -14.21 -0.69
C THR A 146 4.71 -14.26 -0.56
N VAL A 147 4.18 -14.42 0.65
CA VAL A 147 2.74 -14.41 0.90
C VAL A 147 2.11 -13.07 0.50
N ILE A 148 2.78 -11.95 0.78
CA ILE A 148 2.33 -10.62 0.37
C ILE A 148 2.24 -10.51 -1.15
N LEU A 149 3.27 -10.95 -1.87
CA LEU A 149 3.27 -10.94 -3.33
C LEU A 149 2.13 -11.77 -3.89
N LEU A 150 1.99 -13.01 -3.43
CA LEU A 150 0.93 -13.92 -3.88
C LEU A 150 -0.46 -13.36 -3.58
N TRP A 151 -0.66 -12.78 -2.39
CA TRP A 151 -1.92 -12.14 -2.01
C TRP A 151 -2.29 -10.98 -2.94
N PHE A 152 -1.36 -10.05 -3.19
CA PHE A 152 -1.67 -8.91 -4.04
C PHE A 152 -1.81 -9.30 -5.51
N ILE A 153 -1.07 -10.27 -6.01
CA ILE A 153 -1.27 -10.82 -7.35
C ILE A 153 -2.67 -11.48 -7.46
N PHE A 154 -3.08 -12.25 -6.46
CA PHE A 154 -4.43 -12.80 -6.39
C PHE A 154 -5.50 -11.69 -6.41
N CYS A 155 -5.31 -10.63 -5.61
CA CYS A 155 -6.19 -9.46 -5.64
C CYS A 155 -6.26 -8.80 -7.02
N VAL A 156 -5.12 -8.66 -7.74
CA VAL A 156 -5.08 -8.11 -9.10
C VAL A 156 -5.98 -8.91 -10.05
N TYR A 157 -5.97 -10.25 -9.95
CA TYR A 157 -6.84 -11.09 -10.77
C TYR A 157 -8.32 -10.91 -10.41
N ILE A 158 -8.67 -10.90 -9.12
CA ILE A 158 -10.04 -10.66 -8.68
C ILE A 158 -10.55 -9.31 -9.19
N PHE A 159 -9.74 -8.26 -9.07
CA PHE A 159 -10.13 -6.92 -9.51
C PHE A 159 -10.38 -6.83 -11.02
N GLN A 160 -9.81 -7.71 -11.85
CA GLN A 160 -10.13 -7.77 -13.27
C GLN A 160 -11.57 -8.22 -13.55
N TYR A 161 -12.10 -9.16 -12.77
CA TYR A 161 -13.50 -9.58 -12.91
C TYR A 161 -14.45 -8.46 -12.49
N ILE A 162 -14.11 -7.72 -11.45
CA ILE A 162 -14.91 -6.60 -10.96
C ILE A 162 -14.81 -5.39 -11.92
N LYS A 163 -13.73 -5.27 -12.72
CA LYS A 163 -13.49 -4.14 -13.63
C LYS A 163 -14.65 -3.90 -14.61
N LEU A 164 -15.35 -4.93 -15.04
CA LEU A 164 -16.50 -4.80 -15.95
C LEU A 164 -17.61 -3.91 -15.37
N LEU A 165 -17.77 -3.87 -14.05
CA LEU A 165 -18.72 -2.99 -13.39
C LEU A 165 -18.32 -1.51 -13.48
N PHE A 166 -17.04 -1.23 -13.72
CA PHE A 166 -16.48 0.13 -13.78
C PHE A 166 -16.44 0.75 -15.18
N THR A 167 -17.05 0.08 -16.18
CA THR A 167 -17.31 0.68 -17.52
C THR A 167 -18.34 1.81 -17.40
N ASN A 168 -19.23 1.74 -16.41
CA ASN A 168 -20.16 2.83 -16.10
C ASN A 168 -19.44 3.98 -15.38
N ARG A 169 -19.50 5.18 -15.98
CA ARG A 169 -18.83 6.40 -15.45
C ARG A 169 -19.27 6.74 -14.03
N LYS A 170 -20.56 6.58 -13.71
CA LYS A 170 -21.09 6.87 -12.37
C LYS A 170 -20.47 5.90 -11.35
N ILE A 171 -20.41 4.60 -11.67
CA ILE A 171 -19.81 3.59 -10.80
C ILE A 171 -18.34 3.89 -10.59
N LYS A 172 -17.59 4.22 -11.66
CA LYS A 172 -16.18 4.61 -11.57
C LYS A 172 -15.99 5.86 -10.70
N ALA A 173 -16.80 6.89 -10.88
CA ALA A 173 -16.70 8.11 -10.09
C ALA A 173 -17.00 7.85 -8.60
N ILE A 174 -18.07 7.09 -8.30
CA ILE A 174 -18.38 6.67 -6.93
C ILE A 174 -17.20 5.92 -6.33
N PHE A 175 -16.62 4.97 -7.06
CA PHE A 175 -15.44 4.23 -6.61
C PHE A 175 -14.26 5.16 -6.31
N ASP A 176 -13.89 6.04 -7.24
CA ASP A 176 -12.76 6.97 -7.05
C ASP A 176 -13.01 7.93 -5.87
N TYR A 177 -14.25 8.40 -5.66
CA TYR A 177 -14.63 9.18 -4.46
C TYR A 177 -14.49 8.35 -3.18
N THR A 178 -14.98 7.11 -3.19
CA THR A 178 -14.93 6.22 -2.03
C THR A 178 -13.48 5.90 -1.65
N VAL A 179 -12.65 5.54 -2.62
CA VAL A 179 -11.22 5.30 -2.39
C VAL A 179 -10.53 6.55 -1.86
N GLY A 180 -10.82 7.72 -2.45
CA GLY A 180 -10.27 8.99 -1.98
C GLY A 180 -10.66 9.29 -0.53
N ALA A 181 -11.93 9.14 -0.19
CA ALA A 181 -12.44 9.36 1.17
C ALA A 181 -11.81 8.37 2.18
N ILE A 182 -11.68 7.09 1.81
CA ILE A 182 -11.04 6.08 2.67
C ILE A 182 -9.57 6.43 2.92
N LEU A 183 -8.81 6.78 1.88
CA LEU A 183 -7.39 7.13 2.03
C LEU A 183 -7.20 8.36 2.92
N ILE A 184 -8.04 9.38 2.77
CA ILE A 184 -8.02 10.55 3.64
C ILE A 184 -8.44 10.18 5.07
N GLY A 185 -9.49 9.37 5.24
CA GLY A 185 -9.94 8.90 6.55
C GLY A 185 -8.87 8.09 7.28
N LEU A 186 -8.17 7.19 6.56
CA LEU A 186 -7.03 6.45 7.11
C LEU A 186 -5.87 7.37 7.51
N SER A 187 -5.63 8.42 6.73
CA SER A 187 -4.61 9.42 7.05
C SER A 187 -4.95 10.21 8.33
N LEU A 188 -6.21 10.65 8.46
CA LEU A 188 -6.67 11.35 9.67
C LEU A 188 -6.60 10.44 10.89
N ASN A 189 -7.08 9.21 10.78
CA ASN A 189 -6.96 8.21 11.87
C ASN A 189 -5.49 8.02 12.27
N LEU A 190 -4.60 7.94 11.28
CA LEU A 190 -3.17 7.81 11.50
C LEU A 190 -2.60 9.00 12.28
N LEU A 191 -2.96 10.23 11.92
CA LEU A 191 -2.48 11.44 12.61
C LEU A 191 -3.01 11.54 14.03
N LEU A 192 -4.28 11.14 14.25
CA LEU A 192 -4.93 11.19 15.56
C LEU A 192 -4.55 10.04 16.49
N SER A 193 -4.03 8.92 15.97
CA SER A 193 -3.57 7.81 16.78
C SER A 193 -2.43 8.27 17.71
N LYS A 194 -2.58 8.05 19.02
CA LYS A 194 -1.50 8.34 19.97
C LYS A 194 -0.29 7.47 19.62
N SER A 195 0.86 8.08 19.48
CA SER A 195 2.16 7.41 19.49
C SER A 195 2.48 7.05 20.95
N SER A 196 1.99 5.90 21.38
CA SER A 196 2.43 5.28 22.64
C SER A 196 3.80 4.68 22.47
#